data_5638ea0e59e8f1ad71402139964773d6
#
_entry.id   5638ea0e59e8f1ad71402139964773d6
#
_cell.length_a   1.000
_cell.length_b   1.000
_cell.length_c   1.000
_cell.angle_alpha   90.00
_cell.angle_beta   90.00
_cell.angle_gamma   90.00
#
_symmetry.space_group_name_H-M   'P 1'
#
loop_
_entity.id
_entity.type
_entity.pdbx_description
1 polymer ?
#
loop_
_entity_poly.entity_id
_entity_poly.type
_entity_poly.pdbx_seq_one_letter_code
_entity_poly.pdbx_strand_id
1 'polypeptide(L)'
;MIVRLEQDANGDLILPLSDELLQSVGWRIGDTIVWKDNGDGSWTMSKKPKTKIVLVDTLVSYRMRYAVELAEDSPEEWALDTVTMEQAAEFSQECLGEQIVSHRVITEAEFLQQFDKDNSYLAGWTADKKFDSALTRLEITK
;
A
#
# COMPACT_ATOMS: atom_id res chain seq x y z
N MET A 1 32.23 8.85 -20.07
CA MET A 1 32.56 10.15 -19.41
C MET A 1 33.11 9.83 -18.03
N ILE A 2 34.18 10.49 -17.61
CA ILE A 2 34.73 10.35 -16.26
C ILE A 2 34.35 11.63 -15.50
N VAL A 3 33.58 11.48 -14.41
CA VAL A 3 33.24 12.59 -13.53
C VAL A 3 34.03 12.42 -12.25
N ARG A 4 34.72 13.47 -11.78
CA ARG A 4 35.46 13.45 -10.52
C ARG A 4 34.51 13.88 -9.40
N LEU A 5 34.57 13.15 -8.29
CA LEU A 5 33.92 13.56 -7.06
C LEU A 5 34.59 14.83 -6.53
N GLU A 6 33.80 15.78 -6.11
CA GLU A 6 34.20 16.98 -5.41
C GLU A 6 33.83 16.86 -3.93
N GLN A 7 34.41 17.68 -3.10
CA GLN A 7 34.11 17.73 -1.67
C GLN A 7 33.58 19.11 -1.32
N ASP A 8 32.45 19.15 -0.62
CA ASP A 8 31.88 20.42 -0.16
C ASP A 8 32.63 20.98 1.09
N ALA A 9 32.19 22.14 1.56
CA ALA A 9 32.78 22.81 2.73
C ALA A 9 32.62 21.99 4.03
N ASN A 10 31.68 21.01 4.08
CA ASN A 10 31.43 20.15 5.23
C ASN A 10 32.21 18.82 5.16
N GLY A 11 32.87 18.57 4.03
CA GLY A 11 33.60 17.33 3.79
C GLY A 11 32.78 16.23 3.10
N ASP A 12 31.54 16.52 2.71
CA ASP A 12 30.69 15.58 2.00
C ASP A 12 31.09 15.45 0.52
N LEU A 13 31.03 14.24 -0.01
CA LEU A 13 31.34 13.97 -1.41
C LEU A 13 30.18 14.37 -2.30
N ILE A 14 30.47 15.21 -3.29
CA ILE A 14 29.54 15.69 -4.30
C ILE A 14 29.90 15.07 -5.66
N LEU A 15 28.91 14.55 -6.36
CA LEU A 15 29.02 14.16 -7.75
C LEU A 15 28.44 15.28 -8.64
N PRO A 16 29.31 16.14 -9.23
CA PRO A 16 28.81 17.20 -10.12
C PRO A 16 28.27 16.58 -11.41
N LEU A 17 27.01 16.87 -11.73
CA LEU A 17 26.35 16.44 -12.95
C LEU A 17 26.24 17.65 -13.87
N SER A 18 26.92 17.63 -15.02
CA SER A 18 26.83 18.71 -16.00
C SER A 18 25.43 18.71 -16.67
N ASP A 19 25.00 19.89 -17.14
CA ASP A 19 23.75 20.04 -17.89
C ASP A 19 23.69 19.14 -19.13
N GLU A 20 24.83 18.95 -19.81
CA GLU A 20 24.97 18.07 -20.97
C GLU A 20 24.70 16.60 -20.58
N LEU A 21 25.22 16.17 -19.43
CA LEU A 21 24.97 14.81 -18.93
C LEU A 21 23.50 14.65 -18.55
N LEU A 22 22.92 15.60 -17.81
CA LEU A 22 21.52 15.57 -17.42
C LEU A 22 20.59 15.47 -18.64
N GLN A 23 20.87 16.24 -19.70
CA GLN A 23 20.12 16.20 -20.95
C GLN A 23 20.27 14.83 -21.65
N SER A 24 21.48 14.26 -21.69
CA SER A 24 21.76 12.99 -22.37
C SER A 24 21.01 11.81 -21.74
N VAL A 25 20.80 11.84 -20.43
CA VAL A 25 20.06 10.79 -19.69
C VAL A 25 18.60 11.16 -19.41
N GLY A 26 18.14 12.34 -19.83
CA GLY A 26 16.77 12.81 -19.65
C GLY A 26 16.42 13.19 -18.21
N TRP A 27 17.43 13.56 -17.40
CA TRP A 27 17.21 13.97 -16.01
C TRP A 27 17.03 15.49 -15.92
N ARG A 28 16.32 15.93 -14.88
CA ARG A 28 16.05 17.35 -14.62
C ARG A 28 16.32 17.66 -13.15
N ILE A 29 16.61 18.93 -12.88
CA ILE A 29 16.73 19.42 -11.50
C ILE A 29 15.42 19.13 -10.76
N GLY A 30 15.52 18.51 -9.57
CA GLY A 30 14.37 18.08 -8.76
C GLY A 30 13.95 16.62 -8.98
N ASP A 31 14.59 15.91 -9.93
CA ASP A 31 14.40 14.46 -10.03
C ASP A 31 15.11 13.74 -8.87
N THR A 32 14.49 12.68 -8.37
CA THR A 32 15.11 11.79 -7.38
C THR A 32 15.87 10.70 -8.11
N ILE A 33 17.15 10.54 -7.79
CA ILE A 33 18.02 9.51 -8.36
C ILE A 33 18.21 8.41 -7.31
N VAL A 34 18.07 7.18 -7.74
CA VAL A 34 18.33 5.99 -6.93
C VAL A 34 19.60 5.31 -7.40
N TRP A 35 20.38 4.80 -6.44
CA TRP A 35 21.61 4.08 -6.66
C TRP A 35 21.37 2.59 -6.44
N LYS A 36 21.86 1.79 -7.36
CA LYS A 36 21.83 0.33 -7.26
C LYS A 36 23.27 -0.19 -7.32
N ASP A 37 23.68 -0.93 -6.29
CA ASP A 37 24.94 -1.67 -6.30
C ASP A 37 24.81 -2.89 -7.23
N ASN A 38 25.73 -3.04 -8.18
CA ASN A 38 25.74 -4.15 -9.10
C ASN A 38 26.49 -5.39 -8.56
N GLY A 39 27.13 -5.26 -7.39
CA GLY A 39 27.86 -6.35 -6.75
C GLY A 39 29.27 -6.63 -7.33
N ASP A 40 29.68 -5.88 -8.34
CA ASP A 40 31.00 -5.96 -9.02
C ASP A 40 31.91 -4.76 -8.73
N GLY A 41 31.50 -3.91 -7.77
CA GLY A 41 32.16 -2.66 -7.43
C GLY A 41 31.67 -1.46 -8.27
N SER A 42 30.73 -1.66 -9.16
CA SER A 42 30.07 -0.58 -9.90
C SER A 42 28.67 -0.28 -9.37
N TRP A 43 28.19 0.93 -9.67
CA TRP A 43 26.87 1.39 -9.29
C TRP A 43 26.09 1.88 -10.50
N THR A 44 24.81 1.55 -10.55
CA THR A 44 23.88 2.10 -11.55
C THR A 44 23.04 3.19 -10.92
N MET A 45 23.02 4.36 -11.54
CA MET A 45 22.11 5.44 -11.18
C MET A 45 20.92 5.44 -12.12
N SER A 46 19.71 5.53 -11.58
CA SER A 46 18.49 5.66 -12.37
C SER A 46 17.54 6.67 -11.74
N LYS A 47 16.76 7.32 -12.58
CA LYS A 47 15.70 8.22 -12.12
C LYS A 47 14.59 7.40 -11.48
N LYS A 48 14.23 7.76 -10.24
CA LYS A 48 13.06 7.19 -9.57
C LYS A 48 11.79 7.61 -10.33
N PRO A 49 10.96 6.69 -10.79
CA PRO A 49 9.70 7.04 -11.43
C PRO A 49 8.82 7.85 -10.47
N LYS A 50 8.17 8.89 -10.98
CA LYS A 50 7.16 9.61 -10.20
C LYS A 50 5.93 8.72 -10.09
N THR A 51 5.56 8.37 -8.88
CA THR A 51 4.42 7.52 -8.58
C THR A 51 3.42 8.25 -7.71
N LYS A 52 2.18 7.79 -7.68
CA LYS A 52 1.15 8.24 -6.77
C LYS A 52 0.51 7.02 -6.12
N ILE A 53 0.07 7.17 -4.89
CA ILE A 53 -0.71 6.16 -4.17
C ILE A 53 -2.18 6.52 -4.34
N VAL A 54 -3.00 5.55 -4.72
CA VAL A 54 -4.46 5.70 -4.77
C VAL A 54 -5.05 4.77 -3.71
N LEU A 55 -5.73 5.36 -2.74
CA LEU A 55 -6.54 4.62 -1.78
C LEU A 55 -7.90 4.32 -2.41
N VAL A 56 -8.31 3.08 -2.36
CA VAL A 56 -9.61 2.63 -2.89
C VAL A 56 -10.38 1.98 -1.75
N ASP A 57 -11.60 2.45 -1.50
CA ASP A 57 -12.51 1.87 -0.54
C ASP A 57 -13.55 1.02 -1.27
N THR A 58 -13.74 -0.20 -0.82
CA THR A 58 -14.74 -1.12 -1.36
C THR A 58 -15.63 -1.68 -0.27
N LEU A 59 -16.83 -2.11 -0.66
CA LEU A 59 -17.73 -2.88 0.17
C LEU A 59 -17.92 -4.25 -0.45
N VAL A 60 -17.75 -5.29 0.37
CA VAL A 60 -18.01 -6.67 -0.02
C VAL A 60 -19.26 -7.15 0.70
N SER A 61 -20.22 -7.67 -0.04
CA SER A 61 -21.49 -8.19 0.50
C SER A 61 -21.45 -9.71 0.52
N TYR A 62 -21.86 -10.27 1.66
CA TYR A 62 -22.00 -11.70 1.84
C TYR A 62 -23.42 -12.05 2.23
N ARG A 63 -23.94 -13.13 1.65
CA ARG A 63 -25.14 -13.78 2.15
C ARG A 63 -24.74 -14.91 3.08
N MET A 64 -25.21 -14.80 4.33
CA MET A 64 -25.01 -15.82 5.35
C MET A 64 -26.31 -16.57 5.57
N ARG A 65 -26.23 -17.85 5.90
CA ARG A 65 -27.41 -18.67 6.26
C ARG A 65 -27.20 -19.36 7.58
N TYR A 66 -28.24 -19.33 8.37
CA TYR A 66 -28.30 -19.93 9.68
C TYR A 66 -29.53 -20.82 9.77
N ALA A 67 -29.48 -21.87 10.54
CA ALA A 67 -30.63 -22.69 10.90
C ALA A 67 -30.71 -22.77 12.43
N VAL A 68 -31.84 -22.38 12.98
CA VAL A 68 -32.08 -22.41 14.43
C VAL A 68 -33.27 -23.31 14.68
N GLU A 69 -33.09 -24.33 15.50
CA GLU A 69 -34.17 -25.21 15.94
C GLU A 69 -34.83 -24.61 17.18
N LEU A 70 -36.13 -24.46 17.14
CA LEU A 70 -36.97 -23.95 18.23
C LEU A 70 -37.97 -25.02 18.62
N ALA A 71 -38.52 -24.92 19.85
CA ALA A 71 -39.70 -25.68 20.20
C ALA A 71 -40.91 -25.25 19.32
N GLU A 72 -41.83 -26.18 19.00
CA GLU A 72 -42.92 -25.97 18.06
C GLU A 72 -43.80 -24.77 18.41
N ASP A 73 -43.97 -24.50 19.68
CA ASP A 73 -44.82 -23.41 20.22
C ASP A 73 -44.03 -22.10 20.49
N SER A 74 -42.71 -22.08 20.20
CA SER A 74 -41.88 -20.88 20.38
C SER A 74 -42.06 -19.88 19.26
N PRO A 75 -41.97 -18.57 19.56
CA PRO A 75 -42.02 -17.52 18.52
C PRO A 75 -40.81 -17.63 17.57
N GLU A 76 -41.03 -17.47 16.25
CA GLU A 76 -39.98 -17.51 15.22
C GLU A 76 -38.94 -16.39 15.42
N GLU A 77 -39.34 -15.27 16.02
CA GLU A 77 -38.50 -14.13 16.33
C GLU A 77 -37.30 -14.52 17.21
N TRP A 78 -37.39 -15.57 18.03
CA TRP A 78 -36.28 -16.04 18.82
C TRP A 78 -35.11 -16.57 17.97
N ALA A 79 -35.40 -17.11 16.79
CA ALA A 79 -34.36 -17.48 15.83
C ALA A 79 -33.62 -16.26 15.29
N LEU A 80 -34.34 -15.16 15.02
CA LEU A 80 -33.74 -13.89 14.57
C LEU A 80 -32.85 -13.29 15.66
N ASP A 81 -33.34 -13.30 16.90
CA ASP A 81 -32.56 -12.82 18.06
C ASP A 81 -31.29 -13.64 18.25
N THR A 82 -31.37 -14.96 18.11
CA THR A 82 -30.21 -15.87 18.23
C THR A 82 -29.13 -15.54 17.19
N VAL A 83 -29.50 -15.25 15.96
CA VAL A 83 -28.57 -14.82 14.90
C VAL A 83 -28.00 -13.44 15.20
N THR A 84 -28.85 -12.49 15.59
CA THR A 84 -28.44 -11.11 15.89
C THR A 84 -27.47 -11.02 17.08
N MET A 85 -27.65 -11.91 18.07
CA MET A 85 -26.75 -12.04 19.23
C MET A 85 -25.50 -12.87 18.96
N GLU A 86 -25.23 -13.24 17.71
CA GLU A 86 -24.07 -14.06 17.32
C GLU A 86 -23.98 -15.43 18.04
N GLN A 87 -25.15 -15.99 18.39
CA GLN A 87 -25.24 -17.30 19.09
C GLN A 87 -25.51 -18.46 18.15
N ALA A 88 -25.81 -18.17 16.88
CA ALA A 88 -26.02 -19.16 15.84
C ALA A 88 -24.76 -19.29 14.95
N ALA A 89 -24.45 -20.53 14.56
CA ALA A 89 -23.37 -20.78 13.60
C ALA A 89 -23.91 -20.73 12.16
N GLU A 90 -23.19 -20.02 11.29
CA GLU A 90 -23.49 -20.06 9.86
C GLU A 90 -23.13 -21.44 9.27
N PHE A 91 -23.95 -21.94 8.39
CA PHE A 91 -23.65 -23.16 7.64
C PHE A 91 -23.38 -22.89 6.15
N SER A 92 -23.59 -21.65 5.68
CA SER A 92 -23.35 -21.25 4.30
C SER A 92 -22.98 -19.79 4.21
N GLN A 93 -21.96 -19.49 3.43
CA GLN A 93 -21.51 -18.15 3.10
C GLN A 93 -21.33 -18.03 1.59
N GLU A 94 -21.87 -17.00 0.99
CA GLU A 94 -21.73 -16.70 -0.43
C GLU A 94 -21.40 -15.22 -0.63
N CYS A 95 -20.32 -14.94 -1.35
CA CYS A 95 -19.99 -13.58 -1.75
C CYS A 95 -20.92 -13.13 -2.86
N LEU A 96 -21.65 -12.04 -2.65
CA LEU A 96 -22.60 -11.46 -3.62
C LEU A 96 -21.95 -10.40 -4.51
N GLY A 97 -20.70 -10.08 -4.26
CA GLY A 97 -19.93 -9.14 -5.05
C GLY A 97 -19.25 -8.06 -4.22
N GLU A 98 -18.42 -7.31 -4.90
CA GLU A 98 -17.66 -6.18 -4.38
C GLU A 98 -18.02 -4.92 -5.17
N GLN A 99 -18.20 -3.82 -4.46
CA GLN A 99 -18.51 -2.52 -5.05
C GLN A 99 -17.48 -1.50 -4.60
N ILE A 100 -16.88 -0.79 -5.56
CA ILE A 100 -16.01 0.36 -5.26
C ILE A 100 -16.90 1.51 -4.77
N VAL A 101 -16.62 2.00 -3.57
CA VAL A 101 -17.37 3.08 -2.93
C VAL A 101 -16.69 4.42 -3.16
N SER A 102 -15.37 4.45 -3.04
CA SER A 102 -14.59 5.68 -3.22
C SER A 102 -13.15 5.38 -3.66
N HIS A 103 -12.50 6.41 -4.22
CA HIS A 103 -11.06 6.40 -4.44
C HIS A 103 -10.51 7.82 -4.37
N ARG A 104 -9.28 7.96 -3.90
CA ARG A 104 -8.57 9.24 -3.85
C ARG A 104 -7.06 9.06 -3.88
N VAL A 105 -6.36 10.04 -4.41
CA VAL A 105 -4.89 10.10 -4.33
C VAL A 105 -4.50 10.51 -2.92
N ILE A 106 -3.54 9.79 -2.34
CA ILE A 106 -3.01 10.05 -1.00
C ILE A 106 -1.49 10.16 -1.04
N THR A 107 -0.93 10.78 -0.01
CA THR A 107 0.51 10.82 0.25
C THR A 107 0.96 9.55 0.99
N GLU A 108 2.28 9.31 1.03
CA GLU A 108 2.86 8.23 1.84
C GLU A 108 2.53 8.40 3.34
N ALA A 109 2.54 9.64 3.83
CA ALA A 109 2.19 9.95 5.23
C ALA A 109 0.72 9.61 5.53
N GLU A 110 -0.20 9.96 4.64
CA GLU A 110 -1.61 9.61 4.77
C GLU A 110 -1.85 8.09 4.71
N PHE A 111 -1.10 7.37 3.85
CA PHE A 111 -1.13 5.91 3.81
C PHE A 111 -0.73 5.31 5.16
N LEU A 112 0.39 5.73 5.74
CA LEU A 112 0.86 5.23 7.03
C LEU A 112 -0.12 5.54 8.15
N GLN A 113 -0.70 6.74 8.17
CA GLN A 113 -1.71 7.13 9.15
C GLN A 113 -2.98 6.28 9.03
N GLN A 114 -3.45 6.03 7.82
CA GLN A 114 -4.64 5.19 7.59
C GLN A 114 -4.35 3.73 7.96
N PHE A 115 -3.16 3.22 7.59
CA PHE A 115 -2.74 1.87 7.96
C PHE A 115 -2.76 1.66 9.47
N ASP A 116 -2.18 2.60 10.24
CA ASP A 116 -2.12 2.52 11.70
C ASP A 116 -3.50 2.64 12.36
N LYS A 117 -4.38 3.42 11.78
CA LYS A 117 -5.76 3.55 12.23
C LYS A 117 -6.55 2.25 12.06
N ASP A 118 -6.40 1.61 10.92
CA ASP A 118 -7.15 0.40 10.57
C ASP A 118 -6.52 -0.88 11.16
N ASN A 119 -5.20 -0.84 11.43
CA ASN A 119 -4.42 -1.97 11.93
C ASN A 119 -3.63 -1.57 13.18
N SER A 120 -4.29 -1.10 14.22
CA SER A 120 -3.64 -0.57 15.43
C SER A 120 -2.68 -1.56 16.10
N TYR A 121 -2.92 -2.86 15.96
CA TYR A 121 -2.05 -3.93 16.46
C TYR A 121 -0.72 -4.06 15.69
N LEU A 122 -0.59 -3.43 14.51
CA LEU A 122 0.62 -3.38 13.70
C LEU A 122 1.31 -2.00 13.72
N ALA A 123 0.87 -1.10 14.57
CA ALA A 123 1.40 0.28 14.64
C ALA A 123 2.93 0.31 14.90
N GLY A 124 3.47 -0.68 15.61
CA GLY A 124 4.90 -0.81 15.88
C GLY A 124 5.76 -1.27 14.69
N TRP A 125 5.18 -1.60 13.55
CA TRP A 125 5.95 -1.94 12.37
C TRP A 125 6.66 -0.72 11.77
N THR A 126 7.83 -0.95 11.14
CA THR A 126 8.52 0.10 10.38
C THR A 126 7.70 0.53 9.16
N ALA A 127 7.92 1.76 8.68
CA ALA A 127 7.27 2.26 7.47
C ALA A 127 7.49 1.33 6.27
N ASP A 128 8.72 0.88 6.05
CA ASP A 128 9.05 -0.04 4.95
C ASP A 128 8.25 -1.34 5.02
N LYS A 129 8.12 -1.91 6.21
CA LYS A 129 7.34 -3.14 6.40
C LYS A 129 5.85 -2.94 6.12
N LYS A 130 5.29 -1.78 6.48
CA LYS A 130 3.91 -1.42 6.17
C LYS A 130 3.69 -1.26 4.67
N PHE A 131 4.60 -0.57 3.98
CA PHE A 131 4.54 -0.44 2.52
C PHE A 131 4.67 -1.81 1.82
N ASP A 132 5.61 -2.63 2.21
CA ASP A 132 5.84 -3.93 1.58
C ASP A 132 4.67 -4.91 1.77
N SER A 133 3.98 -4.83 2.92
CA SER A 133 2.87 -5.73 3.24
C SER A 133 1.53 -5.30 2.64
N ALA A 134 1.27 -4.00 2.49
CA ALA A 134 -0.06 -3.50 2.18
C ALA A 134 -0.14 -2.66 0.90
N LEU A 135 0.98 -2.15 0.37
CA LEU A 135 0.97 -1.36 -0.85
C LEU A 135 1.21 -2.25 -2.07
N THR A 136 0.19 -2.40 -2.90
CA THR A 136 0.34 -3.06 -4.20
C THR A 136 1.00 -2.10 -5.18
N ARG A 137 2.13 -2.51 -5.76
CA ARG A 137 2.86 -1.74 -6.77
C ARG A 137 2.64 -2.35 -8.15
N LEU A 138 2.08 -1.57 -9.05
CA LEU A 138 1.99 -1.96 -10.44
C LEU A 138 3.35 -1.68 -11.11
N GLU A 139 3.80 -2.61 -11.98
CA GLU A 139 4.99 -2.37 -12.79
C GLU A 139 4.72 -1.20 -13.73
N ILE A 140 5.57 -0.16 -13.63
CA ILE A 140 5.49 0.98 -14.54
C ILE A 140 6.27 0.59 -15.78
N THR A 141 5.59 0.02 -16.76
CA THR A 141 6.14 -0.15 -18.10
C THR A 141 6.40 1.23 -18.70
N LYS A 142 7.64 1.46 -19.13
CA LYS A 142 8.05 2.69 -19.84
C LYS A 142 7.45 2.72 -21.25
#